data_c7e258d3008c9ac865bb8cbae7194495
#
_entry.id   c7e258d3008c9ac865bb8cbae7194495
#
_cell.length_a   1.000
_cell.length_b   1.000
_cell.length_c   1.000
_cell.angle_alpha   90.00
_cell.angle_beta   90.00
_cell.angle_gamma   90.00
#
_symmetry.space_group_name_H-M   'P 1'
#
loop_
_entity.id
_entity.type
_entity.pdbx_description
1 polymer ?
#
loop_
_entity_poly.entity_id
_entity_poly.type
_entity_poly.pdbx_seq_one_letter_code
_entity_poly.pdbx_strand_id
1 'polypeptide(L)'
;TLHVPETDLTKNMIGYADLSLMKKGSYLINASRGSVVIIEALAKSLEENHLAGAAIDVFPEEPNSNKDSFKNVLQKFPNVILTPHIGGSTSEAQANIALEVSEKLVKYCDVGTTLGATNFVEVALAPNLNKQRYLHIHKNQPGVLNKITRVFTSRNLNIASQILQTDAHIGYVIIDIDQKNNTAEIMKELKAI
;
A
#
# COMPACT_ATOMS: atom_id res chain seq x y z
N THR A 1 -8.50 8.16 -15.09
CA THR A 1 -8.82 7.84 -13.69
C THR A 1 -7.54 7.69 -12.88
N LEU A 2 -7.54 8.16 -11.63
CA LEU A 2 -6.39 8.18 -10.74
C LEU A 2 -6.55 7.12 -9.64
N HIS A 3 -5.44 6.38 -9.36
CA HIS A 3 -5.41 5.26 -8.41
C HIS A 3 -4.09 5.23 -7.64
N VAL A 4 -3.60 6.37 -7.20
CA VAL A 4 -2.33 6.52 -6.49
C VAL A 4 -2.55 6.92 -5.03
N PRO A 5 -1.68 6.50 -4.09
CA PRO A 5 -1.70 7.00 -2.72
C PRO A 5 -1.22 8.45 -2.66
N GLU A 6 -1.48 9.13 -1.55
CA GLU A 6 -0.85 10.41 -1.26
C GLU A 6 0.59 10.20 -0.77
N THR A 7 1.52 10.78 -1.49
CA THR A 7 2.96 10.79 -1.16
C THR A 7 3.56 12.11 -1.64
N ASP A 8 4.79 12.40 -1.26
CA ASP A 8 5.51 13.58 -1.78
C ASP A 8 5.66 13.57 -3.31
N LEU A 9 5.68 12.37 -3.92
CA LEU A 9 5.78 12.21 -5.38
C LEU A 9 4.44 12.39 -6.11
N THR A 10 3.33 12.18 -5.44
CA THR A 10 1.99 12.24 -6.04
C THR A 10 1.22 13.50 -5.68
N LYS A 11 1.70 14.26 -4.70
CA LYS A 11 1.12 15.55 -4.30
C LYS A 11 1.23 16.55 -5.45
N ASN A 12 0.09 17.13 -5.83
CA ASN A 12 -0.03 18.09 -6.95
C ASN A 12 0.49 17.54 -8.29
N MET A 13 0.48 16.20 -8.45
CA MET A 13 1.00 15.52 -9.63
C MET A 13 0.25 15.90 -10.90
N ILE A 14 -1.04 16.18 -10.80
CA ILE A 14 -1.88 16.56 -11.94
C ILE A 14 -2.16 18.05 -11.87
N GLY A 15 -1.37 18.82 -12.61
CA GLY A 15 -1.52 20.26 -12.78
C GLY A 15 -2.07 20.64 -14.14
N TYR A 16 -2.08 21.97 -14.42
CA TYR A 16 -2.61 22.49 -15.68
C TYR A 16 -1.86 21.96 -16.91
N ALA A 17 -0.53 21.82 -16.83
CA ALA A 17 0.27 21.29 -17.94
C ALA A 17 -0.15 19.85 -18.28
N ASP A 18 -0.35 19.01 -17.26
CA ASP A 18 -0.74 17.60 -17.44
C ASP A 18 -2.17 17.51 -18.02
N LEU A 19 -3.08 18.33 -17.51
CA LEU A 19 -4.45 18.39 -18.01
C LEU A 19 -4.51 18.86 -19.47
N SER A 20 -3.65 19.79 -19.87
CA SER A 20 -3.58 20.31 -21.24
C SER A 20 -3.06 19.27 -22.25
N LEU A 21 -2.30 18.26 -21.78
CA LEU A 21 -1.85 17.14 -22.61
C LEU A 21 -2.94 16.08 -22.83
N MET A 22 -3.98 16.10 -22.02
CA MET A 22 -5.11 15.18 -22.21
C MET A 22 -5.83 15.48 -23.53
N LYS A 23 -6.43 14.46 -24.11
CA LYS A 23 -7.24 14.64 -25.34
C LYS A 23 -8.40 15.61 -25.04
N LYS A 24 -8.56 16.62 -25.89
CA LYS A 24 -9.70 17.54 -25.80
C LYS A 24 -11.04 16.76 -25.78
N GLY A 25 -11.91 17.13 -24.85
CA GLY A 25 -13.19 16.45 -24.66
C GLY A 25 -13.13 15.18 -23.81
N SER A 26 -11.99 14.87 -23.19
CA SER A 26 -11.89 13.77 -22.22
C SER A 26 -12.42 14.12 -20.85
N TYR A 27 -12.53 13.14 -19.97
CA TYR A 27 -13.01 13.25 -18.59
C TYR A 27 -11.91 12.90 -17.61
N LEU A 28 -11.86 13.58 -16.46
CA LEU A 28 -10.99 13.23 -15.35
C LEU A 28 -11.84 12.62 -14.22
N ILE A 29 -11.38 11.48 -13.68
CA ILE A 29 -11.99 10.84 -12.50
C ILE A 29 -10.93 10.75 -11.41
N ASN A 30 -11.19 11.34 -10.23
CA ASN A 30 -10.35 11.20 -9.04
C ASN A 30 -11.18 10.74 -7.85
N ALA A 31 -11.00 9.45 -7.51
CA ALA A 31 -11.48 8.82 -6.30
C ALA A 31 -10.30 8.24 -5.48
N SER A 32 -9.09 8.82 -5.64
CA SER A 32 -7.89 8.37 -4.96
C SER A 32 -7.55 9.23 -3.75
N ARG A 33 -6.91 10.39 -3.98
CA ARG A 33 -6.60 11.39 -2.93
C ARG A 33 -6.75 12.80 -3.47
N GLY A 34 -7.27 13.69 -2.65
CA GLY A 34 -7.57 15.08 -3.05
C GLY A 34 -6.34 15.88 -3.45
N SER A 35 -5.25 15.70 -2.75
CA SER A 35 -3.98 16.41 -2.99
C SER A 35 -3.29 16.04 -4.32
N VAL A 36 -3.74 14.99 -5.01
CA VAL A 36 -3.13 14.54 -6.29
C VAL A 36 -3.42 15.50 -7.44
N VAL A 37 -4.58 16.16 -7.41
CA VAL A 37 -5.04 17.09 -8.47
C VAL A 37 -5.05 18.52 -7.93
N ILE A 38 -4.47 19.45 -8.67
CA ILE A 38 -4.59 20.89 -8.39
C ILE A 38 -5.98 21.33 -8.84
N ILE A 39 -6.86 21.62 -7.90
CA ILE A 39 -8.28 21.90 -8.15
C ILE A 39 -8.47 23.14 -9.03
N GLU A 40 -7.66 24.19 -8.85
CA GLU A 40 -7.69 25.41 -9.66
C GLU A 40 -7.28 25.13 -11.11
N ALA A 41 -6.32 24.23 -11.32
CA ALA A 41 -5.92 23.81 -12.66
C ALA A 41 -7.03 23.03 -13.37
N LEU A 42 -7.73 22.14 -12.64
CA LEU A 42 -8.88 21.41 -13.15
C LEU A 42 -10.03 22.39 -13.50
N ALA A 43 -10.35 23.33 -12.62
CA ALA A 43 -11.36 24.35 -12.86
C ALA A 43 -11.05 25.15 -14.15
N LYS A 44 -9.80 25.58 -14.32
CA LYS A 44 -9.37 26.29 -15.53
C LYS A 44 -9.54 25.45 -16.80
N SER A 45 -9.14 24.18 -16.75
CA SER A 45 -9.28 23.26 -17.91
C SER A 45 -10.74 23.02 -18.30
N LEU A 46 -11.65 23.02 -17.32
CA LEU A 46 -13.09 22.93 -17.55
C LEU A 46 -13.66 24.24 -18.14
N GLU A 47 -13.25 25.42 -17.64
CA GLU A 47 -13.62 26.72 -18.16
C GLU A 47 -13.25 26.92 -19.63
N GLU A 48 -12.07 26.44 -20.01
CA GLU A 48 -11.55 26.45 -21.37
C GLU A 48 -12.21 25.41 -22.29
N ASN A 49 -13.15 24.60 -21.77
CA ASN A 49 -13.77 23.48 -22.48
C ASN A 49 -12.73 22.51 -23.09
N HIS A 50 -11.58 22.38 -22.43
CA HIS A 50 -10.59 21.40 -22.82
C HIS A 50 -11.01 20.00 -22.34
N LEU A 51 -11.41 19.89 -21.06
CA LEU A 51 -12.07 18.68 -20.54
C LEU A 51 -13.59 18.80 -20.69
N ALA A 52 -14.24 17.69 -21.04
CA ALA A 52 -15.69 17.60 -21.15
C ALA A 52 -16.39 17.52 -19.79
N GLY A 53 -15.67 17.11 -18.74
CA GLY A 53 -16.20 17.03 -17.39
C GLY A 53 -15.23 16.31 -16.44
N ALA A 54 -15.64 16.22 -15.17
CA ALA A 54 -14.88 15.50 -14.16
C ALA A 54 -15.81 14.83 -13.14
N ALA A 55 -15.29 13.78 -12.45
CA ALA A 55 -15.90 13.18 -11.28
C ALA A 55 -14.88 13.15 -10.14
N ILE A 56 -15.19 13.82 -9.03
CA ILE A 56 -14.26 14.03 -7.92
C ILE A 56 -14.94 13.58 -6.63
N ASP A 57 -14.37 12.57 -5.99
CA ASP A 57 -14.82 12.02 -4.70
C ASP A 57 -13.97 12.51 -3.52
N VAL A 58 -12.78 13.08 -3.81
CA VAL A 58 -11.76 13.44 -2.82
C VAL A 58 -11.25 14.86 -3.04
N PHE A 59 -10.98 15.60 -1.95
CA PHE A 59 -10.61 17.00 -2.01
C PHE A 59 -9.37 17.29 -1.15
N PRO A 60 -8.54 18.31 -1.50
CA PRO A 60 -7.41 18.71 -0.65
C PRO A 60 -7.85 19.16 0.76
N GLU A 61 -8.99 19.82 0.83
CA GLU A 61 -9.62 20.24 2.08
C GLU A 61 -11.03 19.66 2.14
N GLU A 62 -11.25 18.79 3.11
CA GLU A 62 -12.54 18.12 3.34
C GLU A 62 -13.16 18.59 4.65
N PRO A 63 -14.50 18.70 4.73
CA PRO A 63 -15.18 19.02 5.97
C PRO A 63 -14.92 17.97 7.04
N ASN A 64 -14.69 18.39 8.28
CA ASN A 64 -14.52 17.46 9.40
C ASN A 64 -15.83 16.78 9.83
N SER A 65 -16.96 17.34 9.44
CA SER A 65 -18.28 16.80 9.77
C SER A 65 -19.33 17.17 8.72
N ASN A 66 -20.44 16.44 8.71
CA ASN A 66 -21.60 16.74 7.85
C ASN A 66 -22.31 18.06 8.19
N LYS A 67 -21.88 18.77 9.24
CA LYS A 67 -22.43 20.08 9.64
C LYS A 67 -21.62 21.23 9.07
N ASP A 68 -20.43 20.96 8.59
CA ASP A 68 -19.53 21.99 8.06
C ASP A 68 -19.92 22.32 6.61
N SER A 69 -19.81 23.60 6.25
CA SER A 69 -20.08 24.01 4.88
C SER A 69 -18.93 23.59 3.97
N PHE A 70 -19.25 22.88 2.90
CA PHE A 70 -18.29 22.59 1.84
C PHE A 70 -18.39 23.65 0.75
N LYS A 71 -17.27 24.30 0.44
CA LYS A 71 -17.13 25.27 -0.65
C LYS A 71 -15.98 24.86 -1.55
N ASN A 72 -16.26 24.62 -2.82
CA ASN A 72 -15.26 24.27 -3.80
C ASN A 72 -15.57 24.95 -5.15
N VAL A 73 -14.54 25.43 -5.83
CA VAL A 73 -14.67 26.10 -7.13
C VAL A 73 -15.33 25.22 -8.19
N LEU A 74 -15.24 23.90 -8.05
CA LEU A 74 -15.83 22.95 -8.98
C LEU A 74 -17.36 22.89 -8.92
N GLN A 75 -18.00 23.39 -7.84
CA GLN A 75 -19.45 23.38 -7.68
C GLN A 75 -20.19 24.21 -8.74
N LYS A 76 -19.52 25.16 -9.39
CA LYS A 76 -20.10 26.00 -10.45
C LYS A 76 -20.23 25.28 -11.80
N PHE A 77 -19.59 24.12 -12.00
CA PHE A 77 -19.59 23.42 -13.28
C PHE A 77 -20.69 22.36 -13.35
N PRO A 78 -21.66 22.48 -14.29
CA PRO A 78 -22.74 21.51 -14.41
C PRO A 78 -22.32 20.15 -14.95
N ASN A 79 -21.13 20.06 -15.53
CA ASN A 79 -20.51 18.85 -16.08
C ASN A 79 -19.52 18.20 -15.10
N VAL A 80 -19.58 18.53 -13.81
CA VAL A 80 -18.75 17.95 -12.77
C VAL A 80 -19.63 17.23 -11.74
N ILE A 81 -19.28 15.98 -11.44
CA ILE A 81 -19.88 15.20 -10.37
C ILE A 81 -18.96 15.32 -9.14
N LEU A 82 -19.52 15.77 -8.02
CA LEU A 82 -18.83 15.83 -6.73
C LEU A 82 -19.52 14.88 -5.76
N THR A 83 -18.76 14.01 -5.11
CA THR A 83 -19.25 13.08 -4.09
C THR A 83 -18.47 13.26 -2.79
N PRO A 84 -19.07 12.96 -1.62
CA PRO A 84 -18.50 13.33 -0.32
C PRO A 84 -17.55 12.30 0.26
N HIS A 85 -16.60 11.77 -0.53
CA HIS A 85 -15.57 10.79 -0.12
C HIS A 85 -16.16 9.53 0.53
N ILE A 86 -17.14 8.91 -0.12
CA ILE A 86 -17.92 7.82 0.45
C ILE A 86 -17.37 6.41 0.13
N GLY A 87 -16.35 6.27 -0.72
CA GLY A 87 -15.86 4.97 -1.17
C GLY A 87 -15.48 4.00 -0.03
N GLY A 88 -14.89 4.52 1.05
CA GLY A 88 -14.56 3.75 2.25
C GLY A 88 -15.47 3.99 3.46
N SER A 89 -16.49 4.83 3.37
CA SER A 89 -17.24 5.34 4.54
C SER A 89 -18.61 4.69 4.74
N THR A 90 -19.05 3.83 3.82
CA THR A 90 -20.30 3.08 3.99
C THR A 90 -20.13 1.98 5.03
N SER A 91 -21.21 1.61 5.73
CA SER A 91 -21.18 0.51 6.71
C SER A 91 -20.71 -0.80 6.10
N GLU A 92 -21.10 -1.07 4.86
CA GLU A 92 -20.66 -2.25 4.10
C GLU A 92 -19.16 -2.21 3.78
N ALA A 93 -18.66 -1.08 3.31
CA ALA A 93 -17.22 -0.90 3.04
C ALA A 93 -16.39 -1.07 4.31
N GLN A 94 -16.81 -0.49 5.42
CA GLN A 94 -16.13 -0.63 6.71
C GLN A 94 -16.11 -2.09 7.21
N ALA A 95 -17.21 -2.81 7.07
CA ALA A 95 -17.25 -4.22 7.42
C ALA A 95 -16.31 -5.07 6.54
N ASN A 96 -16.30 -4.84 5.24
CA ASN A 96 -15.43 -5.56 4.29
C ASN A 96 -13.95 -5.25 4.52
N ILE A 97 -13.60 -3.97 4.76
CA ILE A 97 -12.23 -3.54 5.10
C ILE A 97 -11.78 -4.21 6.40
N ALA A 98 -12.61 -4.20 7.44
CA ALA A 98 -12.28 -4.80 8.72
C ALA A 98 -12.03 -6.31 8.58
N LEU A 99 -12.85 -7.02 7.81
CA LEU A 99 -12.68 -8.45 7.54
C LEU A 99 -11.36 -8.72 6.81
N GLU A 100 -11.11 -8.03 5.70
CA GLU A 100 -9.90 -8.23 4.89
C GLU A 100 -8.61 -7.91 5.66
N VAL A 101 -8.59 -6.80 6.42
CA VAL A 101 -7.43 -6.44 7.23
C VAL A 101 -7.19 -7.45 8.34
N SER A 102 -8.26 -7.90 9.02
CA SER A 102 -8.16 -8.92 10.06
C SER A 102 -7.62 -10.23 9.53
N GLU A 103 -8.10 -10.70 8.38
CA GLU A 103 -7.59 -11.92 7.73
C GLU A 103 -6.11 -11.80 7.35
N LYS A 104 -5.67 -10.65 6.83
CA LYS A 104 -4.27 -10.41 6.51
C LYS A 104 -3.39 -10.41 7.75
N LEU A 105 -3.84 -9.79 8.84
CA LEU A 105 -3.12 -9.79 10.12
C LEU A 105 -2.99 -11.21 10.71
N VAL A 106 -4.08 -11.99 10.70
CA VAL A 106 -4.04 -13.38 11.15
C VAL A 106 -3.06 -14.19 10.31
N LYS A 107 -3.12 -14.09 8.98
CA LYS A 107 -2.18 -14.78 8.08
C LYS A 107 -0.74 -14.35 8.30
N TYR A 108 -0.49 -13.07 8.60
CA TYR A 108 0.85 -12.61 8.95
C TYR A 108 1.33 -13.22 10.27
N CYS A 109 0.49 -13.21 11.31
CA CYS A 109 0.83 -13.79 12.61
C CYS A 109 1.06 -15.30 12.53
N ASP A 110 0.24 -16.02 11.77
CA ASP A 110 0.28 -17.48 11.71
C ASP A 110 1.41 -18.01 10.80
N VAL A 111 1.62 -17.36 9.65
CA VAL A 111 2.51 -17.91 8.61
C VAL A 111 3.52 -16.89 8.06
N GLY A 112 3.48 -15.63 8.49
CA GLY A 112 4.42 -14.59 8.07
C GLY A 112 4.18 -14.05 6.65
N THR A 113 3.04 -14.34 6.03
CA THR A 113 2.75 -13.82 4.68
C THR A 113 2.49 -12.30 4.71
N THR A 114 3.00 -11.61 3.73
CA THR A 114 2.83 -10.16 3.55
C THR A 114 2.08 -9.81 2.26
N LEU A 115 1.30 -10.75 1.73
CA LEU A 115 0.48 -10.53 0.54
C LEU A 115 -0.46 -9.34 0.70
N GLY A 116 -0.45 -8.43 -0.27
CA GLY A 116 -1.23 -7.20 -0.26
C GLY A 116 -0.65 -6.09 0.61
N ALA A 117 0.60 -6.21 1.07
CA ALA A 117 1.31 -5.11 1.72
C ALA A 117 1.63 -4.01 0.69
N THR A 118 1.33 -2.73 1.02
CA THR A 118 1.56 -1.59 0.11
C THR A 118 2.91 -0.91 0.32
N ASN A 119 3.49 -1.03 1.52
CA ASN A 119 4.74 -0.38 1.92
C ASN A 119 5.78 -1.37 2.47
N PHE A 120 5.66 -2.62 2.10
CA PHE A 120 6.56 -3.69 2.49
C PHE A 120 6.68 -4.71 1.36
N VAL A 121 7.76 -5.49 1.32
CA VAL A 121 7.95 -6.53 0.31
C VAL A 121 6.92 -7.65 0.45
N GLU A 122 6.34 -8.07 -0.65
CA GLU A 122 5.34 -9.14 -0.65
C GLU A 122 6.00 -10.51 -0.67
N VAL A 123 5.66 -11.32 0.32
CA VAL A 123 6.12 -12.69 0.46
C VAL A 123 4.95 -13.60 0.84
N ALA A 124 4.87 -14.76 0.20
CA ALA A 124 3.97 -15.82 0.59
C ALA A 124 4.69 -17.17 0.53
N LEU A 125 4.65 -17.88 1.65
CA LEU A 125 5.09 -19.27 1.72
C LEU A 125 3.98 -20.08 2.38
N ALA A 126 3.53 -21.13 1.69
CA ALA A 126 2.49 -22.00 2.20
C ALA A 126 2.78 -22.47 3.63
N PRO A 127 1.77 -22.56 4.52
CA PRO A 127 1.97 -23.06 5.86
C PRO A 127 2.47 -24.50 5.84
N ASN A 128 3.45 -24.80 6.68
CA ASN A 128 3.94 -26.16 6.88
C ASN A 128 3.86 -26.52 8.36
N LEU A 129 2.78 -27.18 8.75
CA LEU A 129 2.45 -27.48 10.15
C LEU A 129 3.49 -28.37 10.84
N ASN A 130 4.32 -29.09 10.08
CA ASN A 130 5.33 -30.02 10.59
C ASN A 130 6.74 -29.39 10.69
N LYS A 131 6.88 -28.10 10.35
CA LYS A 131 8.15 -27.39 10.34
C LYS A 131 8.13 -26.24 11.36
N GLN A 132 9.31 -25.84 11.78
CA GLN A 132 9.49 -24.63 12.58
C GLN A 132 9.83 -23.48 11.65
N ARG A 133 9.03 -22.42 11.69
CA ARG A 133 9.15 -21.24 10.83
C ARG A 133 9.84 -20.11 11.56
N TYR A 134 10.79 -19.48 10.86
CA TYR A 134 11.46 -18.26 11.28
C TYR A 134 11.21 -17.15 10.26
N LEU A 135 10.96 -15.96 10.77
CA LEU A 135 10.77 -14.73 10.01
C LEU A 135 11.90 -13.77 10.34
N HIS A 136 12.54 -13.18 9.35
CA HIS A 136 13.59 -12.22 9.59
C HIS A 136 13.54 -11.07 8.61
N ILE A 137 13.50 -9.83 9.16
CA ILE A 137 13.59 -8.58 8.40
C ILE A 137 15.00 -8.04 8.61
N HIS A 138 15.65 -7.64 7.53
CA HIS A 138 17.04 -7.17 7.57
C HIS A 138 17.28 -6.06 6.54
N LYS A 139 18.36 -5.31 6.70
CA LYS A 139 18.83 -4.38 5.67
C LYS A 139 19.26 -5.17 4.44
N ASN A 140 18.85 -4.72 3.25
CA ASN A 140 19.27 -5.36 2.00
C ASN A 140 20.73 -5.04 1.70
N GLN A 141 21.63 -5.90 2.19
CA GLN A 141 23.08 -5.77 2.02
C GLN A 141 23.69 -7.12 1.60
N PRO A 142 24.72 -7.11 0.75
CA PRO A 142 25.44 -8.33 0.38
C PRO A 142 25.93 -9.12 1.58
N GLY A 143 25.72 -10.43 1.54
CA GLY A 143 26.19 -11.37 2.58
C GLY A 143 25.24 -11.54 3.78
N VAL A 144 24.17 -10.74 3.94
CA VAL A 144 23.24 -10.89 5.06
C VAL A 144 22.54 -12.25 5.01
N LEU A 145 22.07 -12.69 3.85
CA LEU A 145 21.44 -14.00 3.72
C LEU A 145 22.38 -15.14 4.13
N ASN A 146 23.67 -15.04 3.80
CA ASN A 146 24.66 -16.02 4.22
C ASN A 146 24.80 -16.07 5.76
N LYS A 147 24.78 -14.91 6.43
CA LYS A 147 24.82 -14.86 7.90
C LYS A 147 23.58 -15.53 8.50
N ILE A 148 22.40 -15.23 7.98
CA ILE A 148 21.13 -15.84 8.41
C ILE A 148 21.17 -17.37 8.22
N THR A 149 21.56 -17.84 7.03
CA THR A 149 21.64 -19.28 6.73
C THR A 149 22.65 -19.98 7.65
N ARG A 150 23.78 -19.33 7.95
CA ARG A 150 24.82 -19.90 8.85
C ARG A 150 24.29 -20.17 10.26
N VAL A 151 23.33 -19.39 10.77
CA VAL A 151 22.70 -19.64 12.09
C VAL A 151 22.11 -21.06 12.16
N PHE A 152 21.50 -21.50 11.07
CA PHE A 152 20.91 -22.85 10.97
C PHE A 152 21.95 -23.91 10.64
N THR A 153 22.81 -23.70 9.65
CA THR A 153 23.78 -24.69 9.19
C THR A 153 24.84 -24.99 10.22
N SER A 154 25.29 -24.03 11.05
CA SER A 154 26.20 -24.23 12.14
C SER A 154 25.67 -25.18 13.26
N ARG A 155 24.34 -25.34 13.30
CA ARG A 155 23.63 -26.24 14.21
C ARG A 155 23.19 -27.54 13.56
N ASN A 156 23.68 -27.81 12.35
CA ASN A 156 23.28 -28.97 11.55
C ASN A 156 21.77 -29.08 11.34
N LEU A 157 21.07 -27.89 11.21
CA LEU A 157 19.66 -27.80 10.93
C LEU A 157 19.44 -27.71 9.42
N ASN A 158 18.61 -28.58 8.90
CA ASN A 158 18.24 -28.55 7.48
C ASN A 158 17.14 -27.51 7.23
N ILE A 159 17.37 -26.66 6.22
CA ILE A 159 16.37 -25.71 5.73
C ILE A 159 15.48 -26.44 4.73
N ALA A 160 14.23 -26.66 5.10
CA ALA A 160 13.24 -27.37 4.28
C ALA A 160 12.67 -26.47 3.18
N SER A 161 12.45 -25.20 3.49
CA SER A 161 12.02 -24.18 2.52
C SER A 161 12.51 -22.80 2.95
N GLN A 162 12.73 -21.95 1.95
CA GLN A 162 13.16 -20.58 2.16
C GLN A 162 12.61 -19.72 1.03
N ILE A 163 12.10 -18.55 1.39
CA ILE A 163 11.74 -17.50 0.44
C ILE A 163 12.30 -16.18 0.94
N LEU A 164 12.94 -15.46 0.06
CA LEU A 164 13.47 -14.11 0.29
C LEU A 164 12.87 -13.16 -0.75
N GLN A 165 12.39 -12.03 -0.29
CA GLN A 165 12.06 -10.89 -1.15
C GLN A 165 12.75 -9.64 -0.63
N THR A 166 13.23 -8.80 -1.55
CA THR A 166 13.96 -7.58 -1.21
C THR A 166 13.44 -6.40 -2.00
N ASP A 167 13.52 -5.22 -1.42
CA ASP A 167 13.48 -3.93 -2.11
C ASP A 167 14.87 -3.26 -2.06
N ALA A 168 14.93 -1.95 -2.34
CA ALA A 168 16.20 -1.21 -2.30
C ALA A 168 16.84 -1.13 -0.89
N HIS A 169 16.06 -1.28 0.17
CA HIS A 169 16.47 -0.99 1.55
C HIS A 169 16.41 -2.20 2.46
N ILE A 170 15.38 -3.03 2.32
CA ILE A 170 15.10 -4.15 3.22
C ILE A 170 15.00 -5.48 2.48
N GLY A 171 15.30 -6.54 3.20
CA GLY A 171 14.98 -7.91 2.82
C GLY A 171 14.07 -8.54 3.88
N TYR A 172 13.14 -9.35 3.44
CA TYR A 172 12.31 -10.19 4.28
C TYR A 172 12.45 -11.64 3.86
N VAL A 173 12.86 -12.48 4.80
CA VAL A 173 13.04 -13.92 4.56
C VAL A 173 12.15 -14.72 5.50
N ILE A 174 11.48 -15.73 4.93
CA ILE A 174 10.77 -16.79 5.66
C ILE A 174 11.58 -18.08 5.48
N ILE A 175 11.89 -18.76 6.58
CA ILE A 175 12.68 -20.00 6.60
C ILE A 175 11.93 -21.04 7.41
N ASP A 176 11.72 -22.22 6.81
CA ASP A 176 11.23 -23.41 7.50
C ASP A 176 12.35 -24.41 7.71
N ILE A 177 12.49 -24.93 8.93
CA ILE A 177 13.47 -25.97 9.27
C ILE A 177 12.77 -27.29 9.64
N ASP A 178 13.46 -28.40 9.37
CA ASP A 178 12.90 -29.74 9.53
C ASP A 178 12.69 -30.19 10.98
N GLN A 179 13.40 -29.59 11.93
CA GLN A 179 13.41 -30.04 13.32
C GLN A 179 13.00 -28.89 14.27
N LYS A 180 12.23 -29.26 15.31
CA LYS A 180 12.01 -28.36 16.44
C LYS A 180 13.28 -28.24 17.26
N ASN A 181 13.79 -27.03 17.42
CA ASN A 181 15.06 -26.80 18.14
C ASN A 181 14.88 -25.67 19.18
N ASN A 182 15.93 -25.38 19.95
CA ASN A 182 15.93 -24.30 20.92
C ASN A 182 15.76 -22.94 20.22
N THR A 183 14.53 -22.48 20.14
CA THR A 183 14.14 -21.24 19.47
C THR A 183 14.84 -20.01 20.05
N ALA A 184 15.09 -20.00 21.38
CA ALA A 184 15.62 -18.82 22.07
C ALA A 184 17.05 -18.45 21.60
N GLU A 185 17.92 -19.43 21.44
CA GLU A 185 19.30 -19.20 20.96
C GLU A 185 19.32 -18.77 19.49
N ILE A 186 18.54 -19.43 18.63
CA ILE A 186 18.40 -19.07 17.21
C ILE A 186 17.90 -17.65 17.07
N MET A 187 16.85 -17.29 17.81
CA MET A 187 16.28 -15.92 17.78
C MET A 187 17.27 -14.87 18.31
N LYS A 188 18.11 -15.21 19.30
CA LYS A 188 19.15 -14.31 19.80
C LYS A 188 20.18 -14.00 18.73
N GLU A 189 20.63 -14.99 17.97
CA GLU A 189 21.60 -14.80 16.89
C GLU A 189 21.00 -14.09 15.69
N LEU A 190 19.77 -14.43 15.30
CA LEU A 190 19.07 -13.74 14.22
C LEU A 190 18.87 -12.25 14.52
N LYS A 191 18.55 -11.89 15.78
CA LYS A 191 18.40 -10.50 16.20
C LYS A 191 19.71 -9.69 16.16
N ALA A 192 20.85 -10.35 16.10
CA ALA A 192 22.16 -9.70 16.03
C ALA A 192 22.62 -9.40 14.58
N ILE A 193 21.88 -9.86 13.58
CA ILE A 193 22.12 -9.65 12.16
C ILE A 193 21.38 -8.42 11.66
#